data_224a2154fda766bfebc50d9dbf40bfa7
#
_entry.id   224a2154fda766bfebc50d9dbf40bfa7
#
_cell.length_a   1.000
_cell.length_b   1.000
_cell.length_c   1.000
_cell.angle_alpha   90.00
_cell.angle_beta   90.00
_cell.angle_gamma   90.00
#
_symmetry.space_group_name_H-M   'P 1'
#
loop_
_entity.id
_entity.type
_entity.pdbx_description
1 polymer ?
#
loop_
_entity_poly.entity_id
_entity_poly.type
_entity_poly.pdbx_seq_one_letter_code
_entity_poly.pdbx_strand_id
1 'polypeptide(L)'
;MEQHLQDLTEIRSLMERSSRFISLSGLSGVFAGMFAIVGAYVAYDRILQDNPSEYLNLLENLPLLRFIVIDGILVLTFSLIFAFYFTARHAKKKGLRLWDNTSRRLLTNMTVPLLTGGFFCLILLQHAPHLIDSATLVFYGLALINASKYTYDDVKYLGYIEVVLGLACGLMNEWRIGLLFWALGFGVLHIAYGIIMYRKYEV
;
A
#
# COMPACT_ATOMS: atom_id res chain seq x y z
N MET A 1 -14.06 -6.74 -44.29
CA MET A 1 -14.77 -6.46 -43.03
C MET A 1 -14.01 -6.97 -41.81
N GLU A 2 -13.56 -8.25 -41.82
CA GLU A 2 -12.75 -8.81 -40.71
C GLU A 2 -11.44 -8.07 -40.48
N GLN A 3 -10.73 -7.64 -41.51
CA GLN A 3 -9.47 -6.93 -41.41
C GLN A 3 -9.64 -5.56 -40.71
N HIS A 4 -10.71 -4.81 -41.02
CA HIS A 4 -11.04 -3.55 -40.33
C HIS A 4 -11.41 -3.75 -38.88
N LEU A 5 -12.07 -4.87 -38.52
CA LEU A 5 -12.35 -5.21 -37.13
C LEU A 5 -11.08 -5.57 -36.37
N GLN A 6 -10.13 -6.24 -36.99
CA GLN A 6 -8.83 -6.55 -36.41
C GLN A 6 -8.01 -5.27 -36.18
N ASP A 7 -7.95 -4.37 -37.19
CA ASP A 7 -7.26 -3.09 -37.09
C ASP A 7 -7.82 -2.22 -35.95
N LEU A 8 -9.18 -2.16 -35.84
CA LEU A 8 -9.85 -1.41 -34.76
C LEU A 8 -9.55 -2.02 -33.38
N THR A 9 -9.48 -3.34 -33.28
CA THR A 9 -9.15 -4.04 -32.04
C THR A 9 -7.70 -3.78 -31.64
N GLU A 10 -6.80 -3.78 -32.61
CA GLU A 10 -5.37 -3.47 -32.38
C GLU A 10 -5.17 -2.03 -31.96
N ILE A 11 -5.80 -1.07 -32.65
CA ILE A 11 -5.77 0.35 -32.28
C ILE A 11 -6.29 0.54 -30.86
N ARG A 12 -7.42 -0.09 -30.51
CA ARG A 12 -7.99 -0.03 -29.17
C ARG A 12 -7.03 -0.59 -28.11
N SER A 13 -6.41 -1.73 -28.39
CA SER A 13 -5.43 -2.34 -27.49
C SER A 13 -4.19 -1.47 -27.28
N LEU A 14 -3.71 -0.80 -28.32
CA LEU A 14 -2.60 0.15 -28.26
C LEU A 14 -2.99 1.40 -27.45
N MET A 15 -4.20 1.92 -27.64
CA MET A 15 -4.71 3.04 -26.86
C MET A 15 -4.86 2.69 -25.37
N GLU A 16 -5.39 1.50 -25.05
CA GLU A 16 -5.52 1.02 -23.68
C GLU A 16 -4.15 0.85 -23.00
N ARG A 17 -3.15 0.29 -23.69
CA ARG A 17 -1.77 0.18 -23.18
C ARG A 17 -1.13 1.55 -22.98
N SER A 18 -1.37 2.50 -23.89
CA SER A 18 -0.86 3.87 -23.77
C SER A 18 -1.50 4.67 -22.63
N SER A 19 -2.70 4.25 -22.17
CA SER A 19 -3.42 4.94 -21.09
C SER A 19 -3.10 4.41 -19.69
N ARG A 20 -2.31 3.34 -19.55
CA ARG A 20 -2.00 2.69 -18.26
C ARG A 20 -0.52 2.76 -17.92
N PHE A 21 -0.24 3.01 -16.63
CA PHE A 21 1.11 2.93 -16.07
C PHE A 21 1.48 1.47 -15.81
N ILE A 22 2.17 0.86 -16.78
CA ILE A 22 2.57 -0.56 -16.77
C ILE A 22 4.02 -0.79 -16.32
N SER A 23 4.62 0.22 -15.71
CA SER A 23 6.00 0.15 -15.20
C SER A 23 6.09 -0.32 -13.75
N LEU A 24 4.95 -0.51 -13.07
CA LEU A 24 4.94 -0.98 -11.68
C LEU A 24 5.59 -2.37 -11.59
N SER A 25 6.55 -2.52 -10.67
CA SER A 25 7.27 -3.79 -10.46
C SER A 25 6.67 -4.60 -9.32
N GLY A 26 6.44 -5.90 -9.54
CA GLY A 26 5.99 -6.82 -8.48
C GLY A 26 7.00 -6.95 -7.35
N LEU A 27 8.31 -6.85 -7.65
CA LEU A 27 9.35 -6.86 -6.62
C LEU A 27 9.20 -5.69 -5.64
N SER A 28 8.68 -4.55 -6.08
CA SER A 28 8.41 -3.43 -5.18
C SER A 28 7.43 -3.81 -4.07
N GLY A 29 6.39 -4.57 -4.39
CA GLY A 29 5.43 -5.09 -3.41
C GLY A 29 6.07 -6.09 -2.44
N VAL A 30 6.92 -6.99 -2.96
CA VAL A 30 7.63 -7.98 -2.10
C VAL A 30 8.49 -7.26 -1.04
N PHE A 31 9.32 -6.30 -1.46
CA PHE A 31 10.18 -5.58 -0.52
C PHE A 31 9.39 -4.69 0.44
N ALA A 32 8.35 -3.99 -0.03
CA ALA A 32 7.47 -3.23 0.83
C ALA A 32 6.83 -4.12 1.92
N GLY A 33 6.36 -5.30 1.53
CA GLY A 33 5.79 -6.27 2.47
C GLY A 33 6.82 -6.81 3.48
N MET A 34 8.06 -7.06 3.07
CA MET A 34 9.12 -7.47 4.01
C MET A 34 9.41 -6.39 5.05
N PHE A 35 9.54 -5.11 4.64
CA PHE A 35 9.75 -4.01 5.58
C PHE A 35 8.56 -3.85 6.52
N ALA A 36 7.32 -4.01 6.03
CA ALA A 36 6.13 -3.95 6.87
C ALA A 36 6.11 -5.05 7.93
N ILE A 37 6.48 -6.29 7.60
CA ILE A 37 6.56 -7.40 8.58
C ILE A 37 7.63 -7.10 9.64
N VAL A 38 8.81 -6.62 9.22
CA VAL A 38 9.89 -6.28 10.16
C VAL A 38 9.45 -5.16 11.10
N GLY A 39 8.86 -4.07 10.56
CA GLY A 39 8.36 -2.97 11.38
C GLY A 39 7.25 -3.42 12.34
N ALA A 40 6.27 -4.19 11.87
CA ALA A 40 5.23 -4.73 12.73
C ALA A 40 5.79 -5.59 13.87
N TYR A 41 6.80 -6.42 13.60
CA TYR A 41 7.47 -7.21 14.63
C TYR A 41 8.21 -6.33 15.66
N VAL A 42 8.94 -5.33 15.20
CA VAL A 42 9.68 -4.37 16.04
C VAL A 42 8.71 -3.56 16.90
N ALA A 43 7.60 -3.07 16.33
CA ALA A 43 6.55 -2.39 17.07
C ALA A 43 5.90 -3.30 18.12
N TYR A 44 5.60 -4.55 17.76
CA TYR A 44 5.01 -5.54 18.67
C TYR A 44 5.91 -5.82 19.87
N ASP A 45 7.20 -6.10 19.63
CA ASP A 45 8.18 -6.37 20.69
C ASP A 45 8.32 -5.16 21.62
N ARG A 46 8.35 -3.94 21.08
CA ARG A 46 8.45 -2.71 21.87
C ARG A 46 7.22 -2.47 22.73
N ILE A 47 6.01 -2.69 22.20
CA ILE A 47 4.77 -2.53 22.96
C ILE A 47 4.66 -3.57 24.08
N LEU A 48 5.20 -4.80 23.87
CA LEU A 48 5.23 -5.82 24.92
C LEU A 48 6.20 -5.49 26.05
N GLN A 49 7.33 -4.82 25.76
CA GLN A 49 8.32 -4.43 26.77
C GLN A 49 7.81 -3.27 27.63
N ASP A 50 7.03 -2.36 27.03
CA ASP A 50 6.28 -1.35 27.77
C ASP A 50 4.95 -1.98 28.28
N ASN A 51 4.18 -1.26 29.05
CA ASN A 51 2.90 -1.75 29.53
C ASN A 51 1.87 -1.72 28.37
N PRO A 52 1.28 -2.87 27.96
CA PRO A 52 0.33 -2.91 26.83
C PRO A 52 -0.88 -1.97 26.97
N SER A 53 -1.27 -1.60 28.20
CA SER A 53 -2.32 -0.61 28.44
C SER A 53 -1.91 0.81 27.98
N GLU A 54 -0.63 1.10 27.89
CA GLU A 54 -0.13 2.41 27.46
C GLU A 54 -0.31 2.65 25.96
N TYR A 55 -0.49 1.59 25.16
CA TYR A 55 -0.84 1.73 23.75
C TYR A 55 -2.21 2.39 23.53
N LEU A 56 -3.13 2.24 24.47
CA LEU A 56 -4.45 2.90 24.42
C LEU A 56 -4.36 4.40 24.71
N ASN A 57 -3.28 4.84 25.38
CA ASN A 57 -3.02 6.22 25.78
C ASN A 57 -1.67 6.70 25.22
N LEU A 58 -1.41 6.51 23.91
CA LEU A 58 -0.15 6.83 23.26
C LEU A 58 0.31 8.28 23.49
N LEU A 59 -0.60 9.22 23.63
CA LEU A 59 -0.26 10.63 23.90
C LEU A 59 0.31 10.85 25.30
N GLU A 60 0.02 9.97 26.26
CA GLU A 60 0.57 10.02 27.62
C GLU A 60 1.96 9.37 27.68
N ASN A 61 2.27 8.40 26.79
CA ASN A 61 3.58 7.78 26.66
C ASN A 61 4.35 8.32 25.45
N LEU A 62 4.92 9.51 25.57
CA LEU A 62 5.69 10.15 24.51
C LEU A 62 6.89 9.34 24.00
N PRO A 63 7.65 8.58 24.82
CA PRO A 63 8.69 7.69 24.33
C PRO A 63 8.17 6.60 23.39
N LEU A 64 7.08 5.91 23.75
CA LEU A 64 6.47 4.88 22.94
C LEU A 64 5.87 5.47 21.65
N LEU A 65 5.17 6.60 21.75
CA LEU A 65 4.64 7.31 20.58
C LEU A 65 5.75 7.67 19.58
N ARG A 66 6.85 8.27 20.07
CA ARG A 66 8.00 8.62 19.21
C ARG A 66 8.58 7.38 18.53
N PHE A 67 8.72 6.29 19.26
CA PHE A 67 9.25 5.05 18.73
C PHE A 67 8.36 4.51 17.59
N ILE A 68 7.05 4.38 17.80
CA ILE A 68 6.08 3.89 16.79
C ILE A 68 6.06 4.81 15.56
N VAL A 69 6.10 6.13 15.76
CA VAL A 69 6.13 7.08 14.64
C VAL A 69 7.42 6.95 13.84
N ILE A 70 8.57 6.82 14.50
CA ILE A 70 9.87 6.65 13.81
C ILE A 70 9.88 5.32 13.05
N ASP A 71 9.43 4.23 13.67
CA ASP A 71 9.33 2.91 13.04
C ASP A 71 8.45 2.98 11.77
N GLY A 72 7.26 3.55 11.88
CA GLY A 72 6.36 3.73 10.74
C GLY A 72 6.96 4.59 9.61
N ILE A 73 7.67 5.68 9.96
CA ILE A 73 8.39 6.51 8.98
C ILE A 73 9.51 5.72 8.31
N LEU A 74 10.26 4.90 9.03
CA LEU A 74 11.32 4.06 8.46
C LEU A 74 10.74 3.02 7.51
N VAL A 75 9.70 2.29 7.92
CA VAL A 75 9.00 1.31 7.07
C VAL A 75 8.52 1.98 5.78
N LEU A 76 7.82 3.12 5.88
CA LEU A 76 7.33 3.86 4.72
C LEU A 76 8.48 4.31 3.82
N THR A 77 9.53 4.89 4.39
CA THR A 77 10.67 5.43 3.63
C THR A 77 11.39 4.33 2.87
N PHE A 78 11.73 3.21 3.53
CA PHE A 78 12.38 2.09 2.85
C PHE A 78 11.47 1.47 1.80
N SER A 79 10.18 1.30 2.09
CA SER A 79 9.20 0.80 1.12
C SER A 79 9.14 1.68 -0.13
N LEU A 80 9.10 3.01 0.02
CA LEU A 80 9.06 3.95 -1.10
C LEU A 80 10.37 3.97 -1.90
N ILE A 81 11.53 3.93 -1.23
CA ILE A 81 12.84 3.87 -1.89
C ILE A 81 12.93 2.62 -2.77
N PHE A 82 12.60 1.47 -2.21
CA PHE A 82 12.66 0.20 -2.96
C PHE A 82 11.57 0.12 -4.04
N ALA A 83 10.37 0.63 -3.77
CA ALA A 83 9.31 0.73 -4.77
C ALA A 83 9.76 1.58 -5.97
N PHE A 84 10.34 2.75 -5.72
CA PHE A 84 10.88 3.60 -6.78
C PHE A 84 12.03 2.92 -7.53
N TYR A 85 12.98 2.33 -6.83
CA TYR A 85 14.13 1.66 -7.42
C TYR A 85 13.72 0.52 -8.38
N PHE A 86 12.86 -0.40 -7.93
CA PHE A 86 12.43 -1.53 -8.75
C PHE A 86 11.54 -1.08 -9.91
N THR A 87 10.66 -0.13 -9.69
CA THR A 87 9.80 0.45 -10.74
C THR A 87 10.66 1.17 -11.79
N ALA A 88 11.66 1.93 -11.38
CA ALA A 88 12.60 2.60 -12.30
C ALA A 88 13.40 1.61 -13.12
N ARG A 89 13.91 0.56 -12.47
CA ARG A 89 14.65 -0.51 -13.14
C ARG A 89 13.78 -1.24 -14.16
N HIS A 90 12.54 -1.56 -13.78
CA HIS A 90 11.58 -2.25 -14.66
C HIS A 90 11.21 -1.38 -15.87
N ALA A 91 10.90 -0.10 -15.64
CA ALA A 91 10.63 0.86 -16.70
C ALA A 91 11.80 0.98 -17.70
N LYS A 92 13.03 1.11 -17.18
CA LYS A 92 14.24 1.17 -18.02
C LYS A 92 14.41 -0.09 -18.87
N LYS A 93 14.18 -1.29 -18.29
CA LYS A 93 14.26 -2.57 -19.02
C LYS A 93 13.25 -2.66 -20.16
N LYS A 94 12.06 -2.07 -19.97
CA LYS A 94 10.98 -2.05 -20.99
C LYS A 94 11.04 -0.82 -21.92
N GLY A 95 11.98 0.09 -21.77
CA GLY A 95 12.06 1.31 -22.57
C GLY A 95 10.90 2.29 -22.31
N LEU A 96 10.25 2.20 -21.14
CA LEU A 96 9.11 3.02 -20.76
C LEU A 96 9.54 4.25 -19.98
N ARG A 97 8.77 5.34 -20.12
CA ARG A 97 8.97 6.56 -19.32
C ARG A 97 8.35 6.40 -17.94
N LEU A 98 9.12 6.72 -16.90
CA LEU A 98 8.61 6.73 -15.52
C LEU A 98 7.63 7.87 -15.24
N TRP A 99 7.87 9.01 -15.87
CA TRP A 99 7.12 10.24 -15.63
C TRP A 99 6.36 10.64 -16.90
N ASP A 100 5.08 10.37 -16.89
CA ASP A 100 4.14 10.71 -17.95
C ASP A 100 2.81 11.18 -17.37
N ASN A 101 1.85 11.50 -18.23
CA ASN A 101 0.53 11.94 -17.80
C ASN A 101 -0.23 10.86 -17.02
N THR A 102 0.04 9.59 -17.30
CA THR A 102 -0.62 8.45 -16.65
C THR A 102 -0.08 8.25 -15.23
N SER A 103 1.25 8.30 -15.05
CA SER A 103 1.88 8.21 -13.73
C SER A 103 1.46 9.39 -12.82
N ARG A 104 1.33 10.61 -13.38
CA ARG A 104 0.82 11.76 -12.64
C ARG A 104 -0.62 11.55 -12.18
N ARG A 105 -1.51 11.08 -13.06
CA ARG A 105 -2.90 10.77 -12.72
C ARG A 105 -3.00 9.67 -11.66
N LEU A 106 -2.20 8.61 -11.78
CA LEU A 106 -2.11 7.56 -10.78
C LEU A 106 -1.75 8.13 -9.41
N LEU A 107 -0.65 8.87 -9.32
CA LEU A 107 -0.19 9.48 -8.07
C LEU A 107 -1.23 10.44 -7.49
N THR A 108 -1.81 11.33 -8.29
CA THR A 108 -2.84 12.27 -7.81
C THR A 108 -4.04 11.53 -7.22
N ASN A 109 -4.51 10.47 -7.89
CA ASN A 109 -5.65 9.69 -7.40
C ASN A 109 -5.35 8.86 -6.15
N MET A 110 -4.10 8.41 -5.97
CA MET A 110 -3.64 7.79 -4.72
C MET A 110 -3.50 8.80 -3.59
N THR A 111 -2.99 9.99 -3.88
CA THR A 111 -2.66 11.01 -2.88
C THR A 111 -3.90 11.44 -2.09
N VAL A 112 -5.05 11.58 -2.74
CA VAL A 112 -6.28 12.04 -2.06
C VAL A 112 -6.69 11.11 -0.92
N PRO A 113 -6.92 9.79 -1.12
CA PRO A 113 -7.25 8.90 0.00
C PRO A 113 -6.12 8.79 1.03
N LEU A 114 -4.85 8.76 0.60
CA LEU A 114 -3.71 8.66 1.51
C LEU A 114 -3.58 9.87 2.43
N LEU A 115 -3.69 11.08 1.89
CA LEU A 115 -3.65 12.30 2.71
C LEU A 115 -4.85 12.36 3.64
N THR A 116 -6.06 12.07 3.12
CA THR A 116 -7.27 12.04 3.96
C THR A 116 -7.12 11.04 5.09
N GLY A 117 -6.62 9.84 4.81
CA GLY A 117 -6.35 8.80 5.81
C GLY A 117 -5.30 9.24 6.82
N GLY A 118 -4.20 9.86 6.37
CA GLY A 118 -3.16 10.39 7.24
C GLY A 118 -3.69 11.45 8.20
N PHE A 119 -4.46 12.42 7.72
CA PHE A 119 -5.12 13.41 8.59
C PHE A 119 -6.13 12.75 9.53
N PHE A 120 -6.88 11.75 9.07
CA PHE A 120 -7.82 11.03 9.91
C PHE A 120 -7.09 10.26 11.03
N CYS A 121 -5.93 9.67 10.74
CA CYS A 121 -5.09 9.02 11.77
C CYS A 121 -4.61 10.01 12.85
N LEU A 122 -4.34 11.29 12.51
CA LEU A 122 -4.03 12.31 13.51
C LEU A 122 -5.21 12.59 14.45
N ILE A 123 -6.44 12.55 13.93
CA ILE A 123 -7.64 12.67 14.75
C ILE A 123 -7.81 11.44 15.64
N LEU A 124 -7.64 10.24 15.07
CA LEU A 124 -7.73 8.98 15.81
C LEU A 124 -6.69 8.87 16.91
N LEU A 125 -5.48 9.41 16.71
CA LEU A 125 -4.43 9.42 17.72
C LEU A 125 -4.89 10.08 19.03
N GLN A 126 -5.77 11.06 18.93
CA GLN A 126 -6.31 11.78 20.11
C GLN A 126 -7.53 11.09 20.73
N HIS A 127 -8.32 10.36 19.95
CA HIS A 127 -9.64 9.89 20.38
C HIS A 127 -9.76 8.37 20.44
N ALA A 128 -9.06 7.65 19.54
CA ALA A 128 -9.18 6.21 19.38
C ALA A 128 -7.92 5.60 18.73
N PRO A 129 -6.74 5.62 19.40
CA PRO A 129 -5.48 5.16 18.83
C PRO A 129 -5.52 3.73 18.28
N HIS A 130 -6.31 2.84 18.90
CA HIS A 130 -6.49 1.44 18.51
C HIS A 130 -7.14 1.26 17.12
N LEU A 131 -7.75 2.31 16.55
CA LEU A 131 -8.32 2.29 15.20
C LEU A 131 -7.35 2.75 14.10
N ILE A 132 -6.13 3.17 14.45
CA ILE A 132 -5.15 3.66 13.46
C ILE A 132 -4.77 2.55 12.48
N ASP A 133 -4.54 1.33 12.95
CA ASP A 133 -4.21 0.19 12.10
C ASP A 133 -5.33 -0.09 11.08
N SER A 134 -6.58 -0.09 11.55
CA SER A 134 -7.78 -0.22 10.72
C SER A 134 -7.88 0.90 9.68
N ALA A 135 -7.74 2.15 10.12
CA ALA A 135 -7.85 3.31 9.24
C ALA A 135 -6.77 3.31 8.14
N THR A 136 -5.52 2.99 8.50
CA THR A 136 -4.43 2.91 7.51
C THR A 136 -4.70 1.87 6.43
N LEU A 137 -5.19 0.68 6.79
CA LEU A 137 -5.58 -0.38 5.84
C LEU A 137 -6.73 0.08 4.93
N VAL A 138 -7.79 0.66 5.49
CA VAL A 138 -8.95 1.11 4.72
C VAL A 138 -8.56 2.20 3.72
N PHE A 139 -7.91 3.26 4.17
CA PHE A 139 -7.56 4.38 3.29
C PHE A 139 -6.51 4.01 2.25
N TYR A 140 -5.56 3.11 2.59
CA TYR A 140 -4.63 2.57 1.63
C TYR A 140 -5.35 1.69 0.59
N GLY A 141 -6.26 0.82 1.00
CA GLY A 141 -7.07 0.02 0.09
C GLY A 141 -7.89 0.88 -0.87
N LEU A 142 -8.51 1.97 -0.39
CA LEU A 142 -9.20 2.95 -1.23
C LEU A 142 -8.24 3.65 -2.21
N ALA A 143 -7.02 3.95 -1.78
CA ALA A 143 -5.99 4.51 -2.67
C ALA A 143 -5.62 3.53 -3.79
N LEU A 144 -5.45 2.24 -3.49
CA LEU A 144 -5.18 1.20 -4.50
C LEU A 144 -6.33 1.04 -5.49
N ILE A 145 -7.59 1.03 -5.01
CA ILE A 145 -8.78 0.96 -5.87
C ILE A 145 -8.81 2.15 -6.84
N ASN A 146 -8.54 3.36 -6.36
CA ASN A 146 -8.45 4.53 -7.22
C ASN A 146 -7.29 4.47 -8.22
N ALA A 147 -6.12 4.01 -7.77
CA ALA A 147 -4.93 3.87 -8.59
C ALA A 147 -5.11 2.83 -9.71
N SER A 148 -5.85 1.75 -9.46
CA SER A 148 -6.04 0.65 -10.40
C SER A 148 -6.62 1.08 -11.75
N LYS A 149 -7.31 2.21 -11.81
CA LYS A 149 -7.82 2.81 -13.07
C LYS A 149 -6.71 3.23 -14.02
N TYR A 150 -5.49 3.45 -13.49
CA TYR A 150 -4.34 3.98 -14.23
C TYR A 150 -3.16 3.01 -14.28
N THR A 151 -3.29 1.80 -13.74
CA THR A 151 -2.27 0.75 -13.76
C THR A 151 -2.87 -0.63 -14.02
N TYR A 152 -2.23 -1.69 -13.52
CA TYR A 152 -2.73 -3.05 -13.65
C TYR A 152 -4.06 -3.24 -12.91
N ASP A 153 -5.03 -3.89 -13.55
CA ASP A 153 -6.35 -4.15 -12.96
C ASP A 153 -6.28 -5.00 -11.69
N ASP A 154 -5.25 -5.83 -11.57
CA ASP A 154 -5.06 -6.69 -10.40
C ASP A 154 -4.89 -5.90 -9.10
N VAL A 155 -4.39 -4.65 -9.17
CA VAL A 155 -4.19 -3.74 -8.01
C VAL A 155 -5.50 -3.50 -7.25
N LYS A 156 -6.64 -3.48 -7.96
CA LYS A 156 -7.95 -3.28 -7.31
C LYS A 156 -8.31 -4.40 -6.34
N TYR A 157 -7.92 -5.65 -6.66
CA TYR A 157 -8.23 -6.79 -5.79
C TYR A 157 -7.47 -6.71 -4.48
N LEU A 158 -6.18 -6.33 -4.52
CA LEU A 158 -5.43 -6.02 -3.31
C LEU A 158 -6.14 -4.92 -2.52
N GLY A 159 -6.56 -3.84 -3.19
CA GLY A 159 -7.30 -2.75 -2.56
C GLY A 159 -8.59 -3.19 -1.88
N TYR A 160 -9.38 -4.06 -2.52
CA TYR A 160 -10.61 -4.59 -1.90
C TYR A 160 -10.31 -5.43 -0.67
N ILE A 161 -9.28 -6.29 -0.73
CA ILE A 161 -8.89 -7.12 0.43
C ILE A 161 -8.41 -6.24 1.57
N GLU A 162 -7.62 -5.20 1.29
CA GLU A 162 -7.14 -4.24 2.31
C GLU A 162 -8.31 -3.50 2.99
N VAL A 163 -9.32 -3.04 2.22
CA VAL A 163 -10.51 -2.40 2.79
C VAL A 163 -11.27 -3.36 3.70
N VAL A 164 -11.53 -4.59 3.23
CA VAL A 164 -12.25 -5.60 4.03
C VAL A 164 -11.46 -5.94 5.30
N LEU A 165 -10.14 -6.12 5.16
CA LEU A 165 -9.26 -6.43 6.28
C LEU A 165 -9.25 -5.29 7.31
N GLY A 166 -9.16 -4.04 6.84
CA GLY A 166 -9.20 -2.87 7.71
C GLY A 166 -10.53 -2.72 8.45
N LEU A 167 -11.66 -2.93 7.76
CA LEU A 167 -12.99 -2.92 8.41
C LEU A 167 -13.12 -4.04 9.44
N ALA A 168 -12.66 -5.26 9.13
CA ALA A 168 -12.65 -6.38 10.08
C ALA A 168 -11.75 -6.09 11.29
N CYS A 169 -10.59 -5.49 11.07
CA CYS A 169 -9.68 -5.02 12.12
C CYS A 169 -10.37 -4.05 13.08
N GLY A 170 -11.09 -3.05 12.55
CA GLY A 170 -11.78 -2.04 13.35
C GLY A 170 -12.90 -2.60 14.23
N LEU A 171 -13.44 -3.79 13.91
CA LEU A 171 -14.46 -4.46 14.74
C LEU A 171 -13.86 -5.19 15.96
N MET A 172 -12.55 -5.48 15.95
CA MET A 172 -11.93 -6.34 16.98
C MET A 172 -11.51 -5.60 18.24
N ASN A 173 -11.34 -4.28 18.20
CA ASN A 173 -11.05 -3.41 19.34
C ASN A 173 -9.91 -3.91 20.28
N GLU A 174 -8.91 -4.59 19.72
CA GLU A 174 -7.75 -5.10 20.45
C GLU A 174 -6.46 -4.78 19.67
N TRP A 175 -5.50 -4.10 20.31
CA TRP A 175 -4.27 -3.63 19.66
C TRP A 175 -3.40 -4.76 19.06
N ARG A 176 -3.36 -5.92 19.71
CA ARG A 176 -2.60 -7.08 19.19
C ARG A 176 -3.18 -7.57 17.88
N ILE A 177 -4.51 -7.63 17.82
CA ILE A 177 -5.24 -8.01 16.62
C ILE A 177 -5.06 -6.93 15.55
N GLY A 178 -5.12 -5.66 15.92
CA GLY A 178 -4.87 -4.54 15.01
C GLY A 178 -3.52 -4.66 14.30
N LEU A 179 -2.45 -4.85 15.07
CA LEU A 179 -1.11 -4.99 14.51
C LEU A 179 -0.93 -6.28 13.68
N LEU A 180 -1.60 -7.38 14.04
CA LEU A 180 -1.63 -8.60 13.22
C LEU A 180 -2.32 -8.37 11.88
N PHE A 181 -3.47 -7.70 11.86
CA PHE A 181 -4.17 -7.35 10.62
C PHE A 181 -3.31 -6.40 9.75
N TRP A 182 -2.62 -5.46 10.39
CA TRP A 182 -1.71 -4.56 9.72
C TRP A 182 -0.53 -5.30 9.07
N ALA A 183 0.09 -6.23 9.79
CA ALA A 183 1.16 -7.08 9.28
C ALA A 183 0.67 -8.03 8.17
N LEU A 184 -0.56 -8.53 8.26
CA LEU A 184 -1.18 -9.34 7.21
C LEU A 184 -1.42 -8.51 5.96
N GLY A 185 -2.03 -7.34 6.06
CA GLY A 185 -2.32 -6.45 4.92
C GLY A 185 -1.04 -5.92 4.28
N PHE A 186 -0.34 -5.04 4.95
CA PHE A 186 0.88 -4.41 4.42
C PHE A 186 2.07 -5.36 4.28
N GLY A 187 2.08 -6.49 5.02
CA GLY A 187 3.15 -7.47 4.94
C GLY A 187 2.84 -8.61 3.99
N VAL A 188 2.07 -9.59 4.48
CA VAL A 188 1.86 -10.88 3.79
C VAL A 188 1.16 -10.69 2.44
N LEU A 189 0.09 -9.90 2.39
CA LEU A 189 -0.65 -9.66 1.14
C LEU A 189 0.19 -8.93 0.10
N HIS A 190 1.03 -7.97 0.52
CA HIS A 190 1.93 -7.28 -0.41
C HIS A 190 3.01 -8.21 -0.96
N ILE A 191 3.56 -9.12 -0.15
CA ILE A 191 4.51 -10.14 -0.64
C ILE A 191 3.81 -11.06 -1.64
N ALA A 192 2.65 -11.61 -1.27
CA ALA A 192 1.90 -12.53 -2.12
C ALA A 192 1.51 -11.85 -3.46
N TYR A 193 0.94 -10.66 -3.37
CA TYR A 193 0.58 -9.87 -4.54
C TYR A 193 1.79 -9.51 -5.40
N GLY A 194 2.89 -9.08 -4.76
CA GLY A 194 4.13 -8.75 -5.45
C GLY A 194 4.71 -9.93 -6.23
N ILE A 195 4.68 -11.14 -5.67
CA ILE A 195 5.11 -12.38 -6.35
C ILE A 195 4.19 -12.68 -7.55
N ILE A 196 2.86 -12.57 -7.37
CA ILE A 196 1.90 -12.80 -8.45
C ILE A 196 2.13 -11.82 -9.60
N MET A 197 2.30 -10.52 -9.29
CA MET A 197 2.55 -9.48 -10.28
C MET A 197 3.87 -9.69 -11.00
N TYR A 198 4.93 -10.05 -10.27
CA TYR A 198 6.23 -10.35 -10.86
C TYR A 198 6.14 -11.49 -11.88
N ARG A 199 5.50 -12.61 -11.50
CA ARG A 199 5.34 -13.77 -12.39
C ARG A 199 4.46 -13.47 -13.61
N LYS A 200 3.43 -12.64 -13.44
CA LYS A 200 2.45 -12.35 -14.51
C LYS A 200 2.94 -11.33 -15.53
N TYR A 201 3.75 -10.35 -15.10
CA TYR A 201 4.07 -9.17 -15.92
C TYR A 201 5.57 -8.93 -16.16
N GLU A 202 6.46 -9.62 -15.43
CA GLU A 202 7.90 -9.39 -15.53
C GLU A 202 8.70 -10.60 -16.02
N VAL A 203 8.19 -11.81 -15.85
CA VAL A 203 8.75 -13.07 -16.38
C VAL A 203 8.03 -13.42 -17.66
#